data_5b71923cabc29230b244e4c8be0f1f8d
#
_entry.id   5b71923cabc29230b244e4c8be0f1f8d
#
_cell.length_a   1.000
_cell.length_b   1.000
_cell.length_c   1.000
_cell.angle_alpha   90.00
_cell.angle_beta   90.00
_cell.angle_gamma   90.00
#
_symmetry.space_group_name_H-M   'P 1'
#
loop_
_entity.id
_entity.type
_entity.pdbx_description
1 polymer ?
#
loop_
_entity_poly.entity_id
_entity_poly.type
_entity_poly.pdbx_seq_one_letter_code
_entity_poly.pdbx_strand_id
1 'polypeptide(L)'
;KHYCFAYDLKDLAEKGLYFIKGRNAKPAKHLSTFVDFVKEYISYACNRSSGAVGLPNLIPYMFYFWKKDIDDGYFVRDKVYYAKQQFQRFIYAVNQPFLRDGSQSAFTNTSVFDRPYFEALFGGSEFPDGTFMIDYEEEIIEFQKWYMEVMAEIRHDNMFTFPVSTISLLRQNGKFVDKDFATWAIAHNMEWSDSNIFCDSSVNSLSNCCRLKSNIEDLGYFNSVGGTALKVGSIKVSTVNLARIALDTNSEEEYLDELVKRVTINLKALDCVRHIIKRNVEKGLLPNFSYGLVDFPHLYNTIGFIGIYETMKKFGYTKVDEFGDTYYTDKASVFGKKIFEAMRKTADEFIKEYNCDYQINTEQIPGETAAAKLMRKDKFFYPKANIYDLPLYGNQFIPLGIKTTGQERVRIASEFDGYCSGGSILHYN
;
A
#
# COMPACT_ATOMS: atom_id res chain seq x y z
N LYS A 1 -11.35 13.17 -6.58
CA LYS A 1 -10.66 12.60 -5.41
C LYS A 1 -9.43 11.83 -5.89
N HIS A 2 -8.28 11.97 -5.20
CA HIS A 2 -7.11 11.10 -5.39
C HIS A 2 -7.39 9.68 -4.87
N TYR A 3 -6.47 8.74 -5.11
CA TYR A 3 -6.61 7.34 -4.69
C TYR A 3 -5.95 7.09 -3.34
N CYS A 4 -4.90 6.25 -3.26
CA CYS A 4 -4.17 5.96 -2.02
C CYS A 4 -3.09 7.01 -1.76
N PHE A 5 -2.85 7.34 -0.49
CA PHE A 5 -1.85 8.35 -0.13
C PHE A 5 -1.23 8.05 1.24
N ALA A 6 0.07 8.27 1.36
CA ALA A 6 0.80 8.25 2.63
C ALA A 6 0.79 9.66 3.24
N TYR A 7 -0.04 9.84 4.26
CA TYR A 7 -0.21 11.12 4.94
C TYR A 7 0.87 11.35 6.00
N ASP A 8 1.23 12.60 6.16
CA ASP A 8 2.14 13.06 7.20
C ASP A 8 1.35 13.68 8.36
N LEU A 9 1.59 13.19 9.57
CA LEU A 9 0.92 13.68 10.78
C LEU A 9 1.68 14.82 11.48
N LYS A 10 2.79 15.31 10.91
CA LYS A 10 3.58 16.40 11.49
C LYS A 10 2.70 17.62 11.77
N ASP A 11 2.00 18.11 10.77
CA ASP A 11 1.14 19.28 10.91
C ASP A 11 0.01 19.07 11.92
N LEU A 12 -0.51 17.84 12.04
CA LEU A 12 -1.52 17.50 13.05
C LEU A 12 -0.94 17.58 14.46
N ALA A 13 0.29 17.10 14.66
CA ALA A 13 0.96 17.14 15.95
C ALA A 13 1.34 18.57 16.35
N GLU A 14 1.82 19.40 15.41
CA GLU A 14 2.29 20.77 15.65
C GLU A 14 1.17 21.82 15.67
N LYS A 15 0.15 21.66 14.82
CA LYS A 15 -0.90 22.68 14.61
C LYS A 15 -2.26 22.29 15.19
N GLY A 16 -2.44 21.02 15.54
CA GLY A 16 -3.73 20.48 15.97
C GLY A 16 -4.70 20.28 14.81
N LEU A 17 -6.00 20.43 15.05
CA LEU A 17 -7.03 20.34 14.01
C LEU A 17 -7.10 21.66 13.23
N TYR A 18 -6.48 21.73 12.06
CA TYR A 18 -6.36 22.95 11.24
C TYR A 18 -7.15 22.85 9.91
N PHE A 19 -7.64 21.69 9.54
CA PHE A 19 -8.21 21.37 8.23
C PHE A 19 -9.76 21.45 8.19
N ILE A 20 -10.41 21.91 9.26
CA ILE A 20 -11.85 22.12 9.30
C ILE A 20 -12.13 23.59 9.59
N LYS A 21 -12.55 24.32 8.54
CA LYS A 21 -12.86 25.77 8.70
C LYS A 21 -13.88 26.02 9.81
N GLY A 22 -13.50 26.88 10.74
CA GLY A 22 -14.34 27.27 11.88
C GLY A 22 -14.46 26.23 13.00
N ARG A 23 -13.67 25.14 12.93
CA ARG A 23 -13.61 24.09 13.96
C ARG A 23 -12.17 23.69 14.27
N ASN A 24 -11.29 24.67 14.32
CA ASN A 24 -9.89 24.44 14.64
C ASN A 24 -9.72 24.12 16.12
N ALA A 25 -8.80 23.21 16.43
CA ALA A 25 -8.36 22.95 17.79
C ALA A 25 -6.84 23.12 17.88
N LYS A 26 -6.37 23.61 19.03
CA LYS A 26 -4.93 23.74 19.32
C LYS A 26 -4.28 22.34 19.34
N PRO A 27 -2.95 22.24 19.23
CA PRO A 27 -2.22 20.98 19.33
C PRO A 27 -2.65 20.14 20.53
N ALA A 28 -2.68 18.83 20.36
CA ALA A 28 -2.92 17.91 21.45
C ALA A 28 -1.86 18.08 22.55
N LYS A 29 -2.26 17.89 23.80
CA LYS A 29 -1.34 17.89 24.94
C LYS A 29 -1.02 16.48 25.43
N HIS A 30 -1.94 15.56 25.21
CA HIS A 30 -1.91 14.18 25.71
C HIS A 30 -2.11 13.18 24.60
N LEU A 31 -1.56 11.98 24.76
CA LEU A 31 -1.71 10.88 23.82
C LEU A 31 -3.19 10.59 23.49
N SER A 32 -4.05 10.58 24.49
CA SER A 32 -5.48 10.33 24.28
C SER A 32 -6.14 11.35 23.35
N THR A 33 -5.79 12.64 23.50
CA THR A 33 -6.28 13.72 22.64
C THR A 33 -5.69 13.62 21.24
N PHE A 34 -4.40 13.26 21.12
CA PHE A 34 -3.77 13.04 19.82
C PHE A 34 -4.44 11.91 19.05
N VAL A 35 -4.76 10.80 19.72
CA VAL A 35 -5.51 9.69 19.10
C VAL A 35 -6.88 10.15 18.59
N ASP A 36 -7.59 11.01 19.34
CA ASP A 36 -8.85 11.58 18.86
C ASP A 36 -8.63 12.46 17.62
N PHE A 37 -7.60 13.28 17.59
CA PHE A 37 -7.26 14.11 16.44
C PHE A 37 -6.89 13.27 15.21
N VAL A 38 -6.17 12.18 15.40
CA VAL A 38 -5.87 11.22 14.31
C VAL A 38 -7.16 10.62 13.74
N LYS A 39 -8.15 10.27 14.58
CA LYS A 39 -9.44 9.76 14.10
C LYS A 39 -10.20 10.81 13.28
N GLU A 40 -10.23 12.05 13.73
CA GLU A 40 -10.81 13.18 12.96
C GLU A 40 -10.09 13.40 11.63
N TYR A 41 -8.75 13.33 11.65
CA TYR A 41 -7.92 13.44 10.45
C TYR A 41 -8.22 12.33 9.44
N ILE A 42 -8.28 11.08 9.90
CA ILE A 42 -8.64 9.93 9.06
C ILE A 42 -10.04 10.10 8.48
N SER A 43 -11.01 10.46 9.31
CA SER A 43 -12.39 10.70 8.85
C SER A 43 -12.43 11.78 7.77
N TYR A 44 -11.69 12.87 7.97
CA TYR A 44 -11.62 13.94 6.98
C TYR A 44 -10.96 13.48 5.67
N ALA A 45 -9.83 12.78 5.76
CA ALA A 45 -9.05 12.32 4.62
C ALA A 45 -9.78 11.23 3.82
N CYS A 46 -10.27 10.17 4.47
CA CYS A 46 -10.88 9.01 3.81
C CYS A 46 -12.20 9.35 3.09
N ASN A 47 -12.99 10.30 3.61
CA ASN A 47 -14.20 10.76 2.93
C ASN A 47 -13.91 11.61 1.68
N ARG A 48 -12.67 12.07 1.51
CA ARG A 48 -12.19 12.89 0.37
C ARG A 48 -11.18 12.21 -0.53
N SER A 49 -10.78 10.99 -0.21
CA SER A 49 -10.01 10.08 -1.07
C SER A 49 -10.89 8.97 -1.63
N SER A 50 -10.40 8.21 -2.59
CA SER A 50 -11.08 7.00 -3.09
C SER A 50 -10.35 5.72 -2.72
N GLY A 51 -9.18 5.81 -2.10
CA GLY A 51 -8.35 4.71 -1.68
C GLY A 51 -7.96 4.79 -0.20
N ALA A 52 -6.82 4.23 0.13
CA ALA A 52 -6.32 4.11 1.49
C ALA A 52 -5.70 5.39 2.04
N VAL A 53 -5.78 5.53 3.36
CA VAL A 53 -5.10 6.54 4.18
C VAL A 53 -3.94 5.84 4.89
N GLY A 54 -2.74 5.95 4.33
CA GLY A 54 -1.51 5.47 4.96
C GLY A 54 -1.01 6.47 6.00
N LEU A 55 -0.55 5.98 7.14
CA LEU A 55 -0.06 6.77 8.27
C LEU A 55 1.32 6.25 8.72
N PRO A 56 2.38 6.46 7.92
CA PRO A 56 3.69 5.87 8.21
C PRO A 56 4.31 6.36 9.52
N ASN A 57 4.06 7.61 9.89
CA ASN A 57 4.62 8.21 11.11
C ASN A 57 3.65 8.26 12.31
N LEU A 58 2.58 7.46 12.26
CA LEU A 58 1.61 7.40 13.35
C LEU A 58 2.26 6.97 14.67
N ILE A 59 2.99 5.85 14.66
CA ILE A 59 3.56 5.25 15.87
C ILE A 59 4.63 6.17 16.49
N PRO A 60 5.58 6.78 15.73
CA PRO A 60 6.49 7.78 16.26
C PRO A 60 5.79 8.96 16.95
N TYR A 61 4.74 9.52 16.37
CA TYR A 61 4.01 10.61 17.02
C TYR A 61 3.17 10.15 18.22
N MET A 62 2.62 8.93 18.20
CA MET A 62 1.98 8.38 19.40
C MET A 62 2.99 8.18 20.54
N PHE A 63 4.21 7.74 20.22
CA PHE A 63 5.31 7.65 21.17
C PHE A 63 5.65 9.02 21.79
N TYR A 64 5.77 10.06 20.96
CA TYR A 64 6.04 11.41 21.46
C TYR A 64 5.02 11.87 22.52
N PHE A 65 3.72 11.75 22.24
CA PHE A 65 2.69 12.15 23.19
C PHE A 65 2.62 11.23 24.41
N TRP A 66 2.91 9.94 24.25
CA TRP A 66 3.03 9.00 25.35
C TRP A 66 4.18 9.37 26.26
N LYS A 67 5.37 9.59 25.71
CA LYS A 67 6.56 9.98 26.48
C LYS A 67 6.34 11.30 27.19
N LYS A 68 5.76 12.28 26.51
CA LYS A 68 5.40 13.55 27.13
C LYS A 68 4.44 13.39 28.32
N ASP A 69 3.42 12.58 28.18
CA ASP A 69 2.48 12.29 29.31
C ASP A 69 3.20 11.67 30.50
N ILE A 70 4.19 10.81 30.26
CA ILE A 70 4.99 10.18 31.31
C ILE A 70 5.90 11.20 31.99
N ASP A 71 6.60 12.02 31.21
CA ASP A 71 7.58 13.00 31.70
C ASP A 71 6.87 14.16 32.45
N ASP A 72 5.71 14.57 31.98
CA ASP A 72 4.87 15.60 32.64
C ASP A 72 4.13 15.06 33.90
N GLY A 73 4.24 13.77 34.22
CA GLY A 73 3.55 13.16 35.33
C GLY A 73 2.03 13.12 35.18
N TYR A 74 1.52 13.18 33.95
CA TYR A 74 0.11 13.00 33.67
C TYR A 74 -0.32 11.62 34.11
N PHE A 75 -1.25 11.54 35.06
CA PHE A 75 -1.63 10.40 35.88
C PHE A 75 -1.59 9.03 35.15
N VAL A 76 -0.45 8.36 35.21
CA VAL A 76 -0.20 7.05 34.57
C VAL A 76 0.36 6.08 35.60
N ARG A 77 -0.46 5.11 36.02
CA ARG A 77 -0.02 4.05 36.96
C ARG A 77 0.88 3.02 36.28
N ASP A 78 0.46 2.57 35.09
CA ASP A 78 1.18 1.62 34.25
C ASP A 78 1.38 2.24 32.88
N LYS A 79 2.63 2.53 32.57
CA LYS A 79 3.03 3.25 31.35
C LYS A 79 2.73 2.43 30.07
N VAL A 80 3.01 1.13 30.11
CA VAL A 80 2.80 0.21 28.98
C VAL A 80 1.31 0.00 28.77
N TYR A 81 0.56 -0.27 29.85
CA TYR A 81 -0.88 -0.42 29.77
C TYR A 81 -1.57 0.83 29.21
N TYR A 82 -1.12 2.03 29.60
CA TYR A 82 -1.64 3.27 29.06
C TYR A 82 -1.45 3.36 27.55
N ALA A 83 -0.23 3.06 27.03
CA ALA A 83 0.03 3.02 25.60
C ALA A 83 -0.89 2.01 24.89
N LYS A 84 -0.96 0.77 25.41
CA LYS A 84 -1.78 -0.30 24.84
C LYS A 84 -3.27 0.04 24.78
N GLN A 85 -3.80 0.73 25.79
CA GLN A 85 -5.18 1.22 25.77
C GLN A 85 -5.44 2.27 24.67
N GLN A 86 -4.47 3.14 24.38
CA GLN A 86 -4.63 4.11 23.29
C GLN A 86 -4.47 3.46 21.90
N PHE A 87 -3.64 2.44 21.76
CA PHE A 87 -3.59 1.62 20.55
C PHE A 87 -4.92 0.91 20.30
N GLN A 88 -5.47 0.24 21.31
CA GLN A 88 -6.78 -0.38 21.25
C GLN A 88 -7.86 0.62 20.81
N ARG A 89 -7.90 1.80 21.45
CA ARG A 89 -8.85 2.88 21.11
C ARG A 89 -8.75 3.31 19.65
N PHE A 90 -7.54 3.40 19.10
CA PHE A 90 -7.31 3.72 17.71
C PHE A 90 -7.79 2.60 16.78
N ILE A 91 -7.37 1.36 17.03
CA ILE A 91 -7.69 0.19 16.20
C ILE A 91 -9.20 -0.05 16.14
N TYR A 92 -9.90 0.03 17.26
CA TYR A 92 -11.36 -0.10 17.30
C TYR A 92 -12.04 1.01 16.48
N ALA A 93 -11.58 2.24 16.60
CA ALA A 93 -12.17 3.37 15.88
C ALA A 93 -12.08 3.25 14.36
N VAL A 94 -10.92 2.87 13.82
CA VAL A 94 -10.72 2.78 12.36
C VAL A 94 -11.50 1.64 11.72
N ASN A 95 -11.94 0.66 12.49
CA ASN A 95 -12.79 -0.43 12.03
C ASN A 95 -14.29 -0.10 12.09
N GLN A 96 -14.67 1.05 12.64
CA GLN A 96 -16.07 1.45 12.69
C GLN A 96 -16.49 2.20 11.42
N PRO A 97 -17.64 1.85 10.82
CA PRO A 97 -18.11 2.48 9.57
C PRO A 97 -18.36 3.99 9.69
N PHE A 98 -18.61 4.52 10.90
CA PHE A 98 -18.91 5.94 11.09
C PHE A 98 -17.76 6.88 10.68
N LEU A 99 -16.51 6.40 10.63
CA LEU A 99 -15.39 7.22 10.16
C LEU A 99 -15.46 7.49 8.66
N ARG A 100 -16.07 6.59 7.88
CA ARG A 100 -16.19 6.72 6.43
C ARG A 100 -17.63 6.52 5.97
N ASP A 101 -18.34 7.61 5.76
CA ASP A 101 -19.72 7.69 5.20
C ASP A 101 -20.77 6.72 5.77
N GLY A 102 -20.45 5.98 6.81
CA GLY A 102 -21.32 5.01 7.46
C GLY A 102 -21.51 3.67 6.75
N SER A 103 -20.89 3.47 5.57
CA SER A 103 -21.09 2.25 4.77
C SER A 103 -19.95 1.24 4.93
N GLN A 104 -18.73 1.70 5.22
CA GLN A 104 -17.54 0.87 5.35
C GLN A 104 -16.51 1.51 6.28
N SER A 105 -15.61 0.69 6.82
CA SER A 105 -14.49 1.16 7.63
C SER A 105 -13.51 2.00 6.82
N ALA A 106 -12.74 2.85 7.49
CA ALA A 106 -11.68 3.62 6.84
C ALA A 106 -10.52 2.71 6.44
N PHE A 107 -10.17 2.69 5.14
CA PHE A 107 -9.01 1.96 4.64
C PHE A 107 -7.74 2.63 5.15
N THR A 108 -7.20 2.14 6.24
CA THR A 108 -6.01 2.68 6.88
C THR A 108 -4.86 1.69 6.78
N ASN A 109 -3.64 2.24 6.71
CA ASN A 109 -2.41 1.48 6.83
C ASN A 109 -1.51 2.15 7.87
N THR A 110 -0.83 1.35 8.67
CA THR A 110 0.22 1.78 9.59
C THR A 110 1.50 1.04 9.26
N SER A 111 2.62 1.70 9.51
CA SER A 111 3.94 1.14 9.20
C SER A 111 4.74 0.92 10.47
N VAL A 112 5.52 -0.15 10.44
CA VAL A 112 6.47 -0.56 11.46
C VAL A 112 7.82 -0.74 10.75
N PHE A 113 8.89 -0.24 11.32
CA PHE A 113 10.18 -0.13 10.67
C PHE A 113 11.28 -0.80 11.47
N ASP A 114 12.21 -1.48 10.77
CA ASP A 114 13.52 -1.80 11.35
C ASP A 114 14.37 -0.53 11.50
N ARG A 115 15.49 -0.61 12.22
CA ARG A 115 16.35 0.56 12.47
C ARG A 115 16.83 1.25 11.18
N PRO A 116 17.32 0.54 10.14
CA PRO A 116 17.75 1.21 8.92
C PRO A 116 16.64 2.00 8.22
N TYR A 117 15.41 1.49 8.18
CA TYR A 117 14.26 2.22 7.63
C TYR A 117 13.88 3.40 8.53
N PHE A 118 13.90 3.21 9.85
CA PHE A 118 13.58 4.26 10.80
C PHE A 118 14.57 5.42 10.68
N GLU A 119 15.86 5.14 10.69
CA GLU A 119 16.93 6.13 10.50
C GLU A 119 16.78 6.87 9.17
N ALA A 120 16.56 6.16 8.07
CA ALA A 120 16.42 6.77 6.74
C ALA A 120 15.19 7.68 6.63
N LEU A 121 14.07 7.33 7.27
CA LEU A 121 12.83 8.09 7.20
C LEU A 121 12.75 9.23 8.22
N PHE A 122 13.31 9.03 9.40
CA PHE A 122 13.10 9.91 10.55
C PHE A 122 14.37 10.43 11.19
N GLY A 123 15.57 10.03 10.72
CA GLY A 123 16.84 10.46 11.30
C GLY A 123 17.04 11.96 11.37
N GLY A 124 16.50 12.72 10.41
CA GLY A 124 16.50 14.17 10.41
C GLY A 124 15.18 14.83 10.85
N SER A 125 14.23 14.06 11.38
CA SER A 125 12.91 14.56 11.76
C SER A 125 12.86 14.99 13.21
N GLU A 126 12.22 16.14 13.48
CA GLU A 126 12.01 16.66 14.83
C GLU A 126 10.58 16.41 15.30
N PHE A 127 10.43 16.19 16.60
CA PHE A 127 9.16 16.25 17.30
C PHE A 127 8.72 17.72 17.53
N PRO A 128 7.45 17.98 17.93
CA PRO A 128 6.94 19.33 18.14
C PRO A 128 7.69 20.16 19.20
N ASP A 129 8.47 19.54 20.07
CA ASP A 129 9.31 20.19 21.07
C ASP A 129 10.76 20.46 20.61
N GLY A 130 11.09 20.07 19.36
CA GLY A 130 12.42 20.26 18.76
C GLY A 130 13.41 19.13 19.08
N THR A 131 13.03 18.09 19.79
CA THR A 131 13.89 16.91 19.96
C THR A 131 13.85 16.04 18.71
N PHE A 132 14.97 15.35 18.40
CA PHE A 132 15.03 14.52 17.20
C PHE A 132 14.42 13.14 17.45
N MET A 133 13.70 12.62 16.45
CA MET A 133 13.08 11.28 16.53
C MET A 133 14.14 10.18 16.71
N ILE A 134 15.31 10.37 16.09
CA ILE A 134 16.42 9.41 16.16
C ILE A 134 16.99 9.26 17.58
N ASP A 135 16.90 10.27 18.42
CA ASP A 135 17.37 10.21 19.81
C ASP A 135 16.58 9.21 20.66
N TYR A 136 15.41 8.79 20.16
CA TYR A 136 14.50 7.84 20.82
C TYR A 136 14.29 6.55 20.01
N GLU A 137 15.22 6.22 19.09
CA GLU A 137 15.06 5.08 18.18
C GLU A 137 14.72 3.78 18.91
N GLU A 138 15.51 3.42 19.92
CA GLU A 138 15.32 2.14 20.65
C GLU A 138 13.96 2.07 21.36
N GLU A 139 13.54 3.18 21.98
CA GLU A 139 12.25 3.24 22.66
C GLU A 139 11.08 3.19 21.65
N ILE A 140 11.23 3.82 20.48
CA ILE A 140 10.21 3.78 19.43
C ILE A 140 10.14 2.38 18.82
N ILE A 141 11.28 1.71 18.60
CA ILE A 141 11.30 0.32 18.12
C ILE A 141 10.56 -0.59 19.10
N GLU A 142 10.76 -0.43 20.42
CA GLU A 142 10.01 -1.20 21.41
C GLU A 142 8.53 -0.84 21.45
N PHE A 143 8.21 0.45 21.31
CA PHE A 143 6.82 0.94 21.24
C PHE A 143 6.06 0.39 20.02
N GLN A 144 6.74 0.21 18.88
CA GLN A 144 6.21 -0.46 17.70
C GLN A 144 5.82 -1.93 18.01
N LYS A 145 6.63 -2.64 18.79
CA LYS A 145 6.32 -4.03 19.18
C LYS A 145 5.07 -4.09 20.06
N TRP A 146 4.92 -3.18 21.03
CA TRP A 146 3.70 -3.12 21.84
C TRP A 146 2.46 -2.83 21.00
N TYR A 147 2.59 -1.99 19.96
CA TYR A 147 1.50 -1.73 19.02
C TYR A 147 1.10 -3.01 18.27
N MET A 148 2.06 -3.79 17.81
CA MET A 148 1.81 -5.03 17.08
C MET A 148 1.23 -6.12 17.99
N GLU A 149 1.64 -6.22 19.24
CA GLU A 149 1.03 -7.12 20.23
C GLU A 149 -0.47 -6.82 20.42
N VAL A 150 -0.84 -5.55 20.59
CA VAL A 150 -2.25 -5.15 20.74
C VAL A 150 -3.03 -5.44 19.46
N MET A 151 -2.41 -5.23 18.28
CA MET A 151 -3.02 -5.55 17.00
C MET A 151 -3.32 -7.05 16.88
N ALA A 152 -2.37 -7.89 17.26
CA ALA A 152 -2.51 -9.35 17.24
C ALA A 152 -3.60 -9.82 18.19
N GLU A 153 -3.57 -9.37 19.45
CA GLU A 153 -4.59 -9.69 20.47
C GLU A 153 -6.00 -9.32 19.97
N ILE A 154 -6.18 -8.12 19.41
CA ILE A 154 -7.49 -7.69 18.92
C ILE A 154 -7.97 -8.52 17.74
N ARG A 155 -7.08 -8.86 16.81
CA ARG A 155 -7.41 -9.64 15.61
C ARG A 155 -7.65 -11.10 15.90
N HIS A 156 -7.05 -11.64 16.93
CA HIS A 156 -7.35 -12.98 17.39
C HIS A 156 -8.84 -13.14 17.77
N ASP A 157 -9.39 -12.13 18.43
CA ASP A 157 -10.76 -12.17 18.93
C ASP A 157 -11.80 -11.53 17.99
N ASN A 158 -11.34 -10.72 17.02
CA ASN A 158 -12.21 -9.92 16.17
C ASN A 158 -11.76 -9.93 14.70
N MET A 159 -12.73 -9.95 13.79
CA MET A 159 -12.46 -9.83 12.35
C MET A 159 -12.17 -8.37 11.94
N PHE A 160 -11.17 -7.74 12.55
CA PHE A 160 -10.76 -6.39 12.21
C PHE A 160 -9.75 -6.38 11.06
N THR A 161 -10.12 -5.74 9.96
CA THR A 161 -9.28 -5.65 8.76
C THR A 161 -8.27 -4.50 8.86
N PHE A 162 -8.63 -3.41 9.57
CA PHE A 162 -7.84 -2.19 9.60
C PHE A 162 -7.30 -1.87 11.00
N PRO A 163 -6.17 -1.12 11.03
CA PRO A 163 -5.32 -0.75 9.91
C PRO A 163 -4.59 -1.97 9.35
N VAL A 164 -4.31 -1.98 8.04
CA VAL A 164 -3.33 -2.92 7.50
C VAL A 164 -1.96 -2.55 8.05
N SER A 165 -1.26 -3.49 8.66
CA SER A 165 0.09 -3.27 9.18
C SER A 165 1.14 -3.71 8.15
N THR A 166 2.12 -2.86 7.90
CA THR A 166 3.25 -3.16 7.03
C THR A 166 4.55 -3.05 7.84
N ILE A 167 5.29 -4.14 7.94
CA ILE A 167 6.60 -4.20 8.58
C ILE A 167 7.65 -4.08 7.48
N SER A 168 8.45 -3.02 7.48
CA SER A 168 9.51 -2.78 6.49
C SER A 168 10.84 -3.25 7.02
N LEU A 169 11.53 -4.11 6.25
CA LEU A 169 12.80 -4.74 6.59
C LEU A 169 13.82 -4.51 5.48
N LEU A 170 14.98 -3.94 5.82
CA LEU A 170 16.08 -3.79 4.88
C LEU A 170 16.86 -5.10 4.74
N ARG A 171 17.03 -5.56 3.50
CA ARG A 171 17.78 -6.77 3.17
C ARG A 171 18.90 -6.47 2.18
N GLN A 172 20.15 -6.64 2.58
CA GLN A 172 21.31 -6.43 1.73
C GLN A 172 22.17 -7.70 1.65
N ASN A 173 22.70 -7.99 0.48
CA ASN A 173 23.53 -9.18 0.24
C ASN A 173 22.91 -10.49 0.74
N GLY A 174 21.58 -10.62 0.60
CA GLY A 174 20.84 -11.81 1.02
C GLY A 174 20.56 -11.91 2.52
N LYS A 175 20.92 -10.91 3.34
CA LYS A 175 20.75 -10.90 4.80
C LYS A 175 19.97 -9.67 5.25
N PHE A 176 19.19 -9.82 6.30
CA PHE A 176 18.58 -8.68 6.99
C PHE A 176 19.67 -7.85 7.69
N VAL A 177 19.60 -6.53 7.53
CA VAL A 177 20.56 -5.61 8.14
C VAL A 177 20.31 -5.54 9.66
N ASP A 178 19.07 -5.34 10.08
CA ASP A 178 18.65 -5.48 11.47
C ASP A 178 18.12 -6.91 11.71
N LYS A 179 19.05 -7.82 12.05
CA LYS A 179 18.73 -9.24 12.23
C LYS A 179 17.76 -9.49 13.38
N ASP A 180 17.94 -8.77 14.49
CA ASP A 180 17.16 -9.01 15.71
C ASP A 180 15.72 -8.56 15.51
N PHE A 181 15.52 -7.39 14.92
CA PHE A 181 14.18 -6.91 14.58
C PHE A 181 13.51 -7.80 13.53
N ALA A 182 14.23 -8.21 12.48
CA ALA A 182 13.71 -9.11 11.45
C ALA A 182 13.33 -10.48 12.05
N THR A 183 14.11 -11.01 12.98
CA THR A 183 13.78 -12.28 13.66
C THR A 183 12.48 -12.15 14.46
N TRP A 184 12.33 -11.06 15.21
CA TRP A 184 11.10 -10.77 15.95
C TRP A 184 9.91 -10.61 14.98
N ALA A 185 10.04 -9.82 13.92
CA ALA A 185 8.97 -9.55 12.97
C ALA A 185 8.47 -10.82 12.27
N ILE A 186 9.39 -11.68 11.85
CA ILE A 186 9.07 -12.95 11.22
C ILE A 186 8.38 -13.89 12.21
N ALA A 187 8.90 -14.01 13.44
CA ALA A 187 8.29 -14.84 14.48
C ALA A 187 6.88 -14.37 14.81
N HIS A 188 6.68 -13.06 15.00
CA HIS A 188 5.37 -12.45 15.20
C HIS A 188 4.39 -12.78 14.05
N ASN A 189 4.82 -12.59 12.81
CA ASN A 189 3.94 -12.84 11.66
C ASN A 189 3.68 -14.32 11.40
N MET A 190 4.60 -15.22 11.77
CA MET A 190 4.37 -16.68 11.75
C MET A 190 3.31 -17.11 12.75
N GLU A 191 3.25 -16.46 13.91
CA GLU A 191 2.27 -16.76 14.96
C GLU A 191 0.89 -16.15 14.64
N TRP A 192 0.85 -14.89 14.23
CA TRP A 192 -0.38 -14.11 14.14
C TRP A 192 -0.91 -13.87 12.72
N SER A 193 -0.07 -13.94 11.70
CA SER A 193 -0.42 -13.67 10.28
C SER A 193 -1.17 -12.34 10.09
N ASP A 194 -0.81 -11.31 10.84
CA ASP A 194 -1.54 -10.05 10.95
C ASP A 194 -0.92 -8.88 10.18
N SER A 195 0.24 -9.10 9.53
CA SER A 195 1.05 -8.07 8.90
C SER A 195 1.52 -8.44 7.50
N ASN A 196 1.73 -7.42 6.67
CA ASN A 196 2.50 -7.56 5.45
C ASN A 196 3.98 -7.29 5.75
N ILE A 197 4.86 -8.20 5.38
CA ILE A 197 6.31 -7.97 5.45
C ILE A 197 6.75 -7.40 4.10
N PHE A 198 7.32 -6.20 4.13
CA PHE A 198 7.92 -5.53 2.98
C PHE A 198 9.44 -5.61 3.11
N CYS A 199 10.09 -6.26 2.14
CA CYS A 199 11.54 -6.39 2.10
C CYS A 199 12.09 -5.71 0.84
N ASP A 200 13.05 -4.81 1.01
CA ASP A 200 13.76 -4.24 -0.14
C ASP A 200 15.28 -4.21 0.14
N SER A 201 16.06 -4.02 -0.90
CA SER A 201 17.52 -3.86 -0.84
C SER A 201 17.96 -2.41 -0.58
N SER A 202 17.02 -1.47 -0.64
CA SER A 202 17.23 -0.03 -0.43
C SER A 202 16.10 0.54 0.44
N VAL A 203 16.47 1.46 1.33
CA VAL A 203 15.51 2.26 2.14
C VAL A 203 14.76 3.31 1.31
N ASN A 204 15.12 3.48 0.03
CA ASN A 204 14.49 4.47 -0.86
C ASN A 204 13.09 4.04 -1.34
N SER A 205 12.65 2.84 -1.02
CA SER A 205 11.30 2.39 -1.34
C SER A 205 10.52 2.06 -0.07
N LEU A 206 9.24 2.40 -0.08
CA LEU A 206 8.33 2.16 1.03
C LEU A 206 7.00 1.62 0.52
N SER A 207 6.43 0.65 1.22
CA SER A 207 5.07 0.19 0.98
C SER A 207 4.09 0.94 1.90
N ASN A 208 3.14 1.66 1.30
CA ASN A 208 2.20 2.54 2.01
C ASN A 208 0.74 2.04 2.00
N CYS A 209 0.52 0.85 1.52
CA CYS A 209 -0.79 0.23 1.41
C CYS A 209 -0.59 -1.28 1.34
N CYS A 210 -1.63 -2.05 1.12
CA CYS A 210 -1.49 -3.50 0.99
C CYS A 210 -0.50 -3.94 -0.11
N ARG A 211 -0.27 -3.13 -1.15
CA ARG A 211 0.67 -3.45 -2.26
C ARG A 211 1.41 -2.23 -2.81
N LEU A 212 0.94 -1.03 -2.54
CA LEU A 212 1.46 0.18 -3.17
C LEU A 212 2.89 0.48 -2.69
N LYS A 213 3.85 0.20 -3.56
CA LYS A 213 5.26 0.55 -3.39
C LYS A 213 5.50 1.93 -4.01
N SER A 214 6.21 2.78 -3.29
CA SER A 214 6.68 4.08 -3.76
C SER A 214 8.21 4.06 -3.73
N ASN A 215 8.83 4.43 -4.84
CA ASN A 215 10.27 4.62 -4.91
C ASN A 215 10.58 6.13 -4.87
N ILE A 216 11.30 6.56 -3.85
CA ILE A 216 11.60 7.97 -3.60
C ILE A 216 12.59 8.51 -4.63
N GLU A 217 13.52 7.67 -5.10
CA GLU A 217 14.53 8.06 -6.10
C GLU A 217 13.88 8.43 -7.43
N ASP A 218 12.90 7.65 -7.87
CA ASP A 218 12.19 7.88 -9.13
C ASP A 218 11.33 9.16 -9.11
N LEU A 219 11.03 9.69 -7.92
CA LEU A 219 10.25 10.90 -7.73
C LEU A 219 11.09 12.19 -7.71
N GLY A 220 12.41 12.09 -7.83
CA GLY A 220 13.31 13.25 -7.92
C GLY A 220 13.51 14.03 -6.62
N TYR A 221 13.27 13.42 -5.46
CA TYR A 221 13.30 14.09 -4.15
C TYR A 221 14.67 14.08 -3.43
N PHE A 222 15.76 13.92 -4.13
CA PHE A 222 17.12 13.83 -3.56
C PHE A 222 17.60 15.05 -2.75
N ASN A 223 16.89 16.18 -2.72
CA ASN A 223 17.41 17.43 -2.16
C ASN A 223 16.66 17.96 -0.93
N SER A 224 15.74 17.22 -0.33
CA SER A 224 15.19 17.65 0.96
C SER A 224 15.87 16.91 2.10
N VAL A 225 16.53 17.63 2.98
CA VAL A 225 16.95 17.12 4.29
C VAL A 225 15.72 16.53 4.98
N GLY A 226 15.72 15.21 5.20
CA GLY A 226 14.54 14.47 5.64
C GLY A 226 13.61 14.05 4.50
N GLY A 227 14.18 13.69 3.33
CA GLY A 227 13.43 13.15 2.16
C GLY A 227 12.57 11.98 2.54
N THR A 228 11.30 12.25 2.82
CA THR A 228 10.36 11.30 3.40
C THR A 228 9.53 10.66 2.30
N ALA A 229 9.35 9.35 2.37
CA ALA A 229 8.29 8.64 1.63
C ALA A 229 6.88 9.05 2.11
N LEU A 230 6.79 10.16 2.82
CA LEU A 230 5.58 10.81 3.28
C LEU A 230 5.08 11.77 2.21
N LYS A 231 3.77 11.99 2.19
CA LYS A 231 3.06 12.84 1.21
C LYS A 231 3.19 12.35 -0.23
N VAL A 232 3.29 11.04 -0.42
CA VAL A 232 3.38 10.36 -1.72
C VAL A 232 2.19 9.45 -1.93
N GLY A 233 1.72 9.29 -3.15
CA GLY A 233 0.63 8.37 -3.43
C GLY A 233 0.19 8.31 -4.88
N SER A 234 -0.88 7.56 -5.13
CA SER A 234 -1.49 7.41 -6.45
C SER A 234 -2.65 8.37 -6.63
N ILE A 235 -2.67 9.05 -7.77
CA ILE A 235 -3.81 9.91 -8.11
C ILE A 235 -5.02 9.09 -8.54
N LYS A 236 -4.78 8.04 -9.33
CA LYS A 236 -5.76 7.05 -9.77
C LYS A 236 -5.10 5.76 -10.23
N VAL A 237 -5.88 4.68 -10.16
CA VAL A 237 -5.53 3.37 -10.72
C VAL A 237 -6.49 3.07 -11.88
N SER A 238 -5.95 2.54 -12.98
CA SER A 238 -6.72 1.94 -14.06
C SER A 238 -6.27 0.48 -14.24
N THR A 239 -7.20 -0.46 -14.19
CA THR A 239 -6.91 -1.89 -14.18
C THR A 239 -7.06 -2.51 -15.54
N VAL A 240 -6.00 -3.16 -16.03
CA VAL A 240 -5.99 -3.97 -17.24
C VAL A 240 -6.49 -5.38 -16.91
N ASN A 241 -7.50 -5.85 -17.65
CA ASN A 241 -7.99 -7.21 -17.59
C ASN A 241 -7.17 -8.09 -18.56
N LEU A 242 -6.09 -8.69 -18.06
CA LEU A 242 -5.19 -9.53 -18.84
C LEU A 242 -5.91 -10.78 -19.39
N ALA A 243 -6.80 -11.39 -18.60
CA ALA A 243 -7.59 -12.55 -19.00
C ALA A 243 -8.47 -12.24 -20.22
N ARG A 244 -9.07 -11.04 -20.28
CA ARG A 244 -9.90 -10.63 -21.42
C ARG A 244 -9.07 -10.48 -22.70
N ILE A 245 -7.85 -9.97 -22.61
CA ILE A 245 -6.95 -9.89 -23.76
C ILE A 245 -6.66 -11.30 -24.29
N ALA A 246 -6.39 -12.24 -23.39
CA ALA A 246 -6.16 -13.64 -23.78
C ALA A 246 -7.39 -14.30 -24.45
N LEU A 247 -8.61 -13.92 -24.05
CA LEU A 247 -9.83 -14.40 -24.67
C LEU A 247 -10.08 -13.82 -26.08
N ASP A 248 -9.63 -12.58 -26.30
CA ASP A 248 -9.82 -11.84 -27.54
C ASP A 248 -8.74 -12.15 -28.60
N THR A 249 -7.66 -12.90 -28.24
CA THR A 249 -6.49 -13.15 -29.09
C THR A 249 -6.13 -14.65 -29.20
N ASN A 250 -5.41 -15.03 -30.24
CA ASN A 250 -5.08 -16.43 -30.53
C ASN A 250 -3.56 -16.73 -30.49
N SER A 251 -2.70 -15.70 -30.47
CA SER A 251 -1.24 -15.85 -30.39
C SER A 251 -0.64 -14.90 -29.38
N GLU A 252 0.63 -15.19 -28.93
CA GLU A 252 1.37 -14.28 -28.05
C GLU A 252 1.58 -12.90 -28.71
N GLU A 253 1.82 -12.86 -30.00
CA GLU A 253 2.04 -11.62 -30.76
C GLU A 253 0.77 -10.75 -30.78
N GLU A 254 -0.37 -11.33 -31.17
CA GLU A 254 -1.68 -10.64 -31.10
C GLU A 254 -1.98 -10.14 -29.70
N TYR A 255 -1.66 -10.96 -28.67
CA TYR A 255 -1.86 -10.61 -27.27
C TYR A 255 -1.04 -9.38 -26.88
N LEU A 256 0.26 -9.36 -27.19
CA LEU A 256 1.15 -8.24 -26.84
C LEU A 256 0.74 -6.96 -27.57
N ASP A 257 0.34 -7.05 -28.84
CA ASP A 257 -0.16 -5.90 -29.60
C ASP A 257 -1.45 -5.33 -29.00
N GLU A 258 -2.39 -6.19 -28.62
CA GLU A 258 -3.63 -5.77 -28.00
C GLU A 258 -3.40 -5.23 -26.57
N LEU A 259 -2.45 -5.83 -25.84
CA LEU A 259 -2.04 -5.34 -24.50
C LEU A 259 -1.51 -3.90 -24.60
N VAL A 260 -0.59 -3.61 -25.51
CA VAL A 260 -0.03 -2.27 -25.73
C VAL A 260 -1.14 -1.26 -26.01
N LYS A 261 -2.09 -1.60 -26.91
CA LYS A 261 -3.24 -0.74 -27.24
C LYS A 261 -4.07 -0.43 -25.99
N ARG A 262 -4.41 -1.47 -25.19
CA ARG A 262 -5.25 -1.28 -23.99
C ARG A 262 -4.52 -0.51 -22.89
N VAL A 263 -3.25 -0.78 -22.68
CA VAL A 263 -2.42 0.00 -21.72
C VAL A 263 -2.39 1.47 -22.16
N THR A 264 -2.14 1.75 -23.42
CA THR A 264 -2.12 3.13 -23.97
C THR A 264 -3.46 3.85 -23.76
N ILE A 265 -4.59 3.18 -24.00
CA ILE A 265 -5.92 3.76 -23.77
C ILE A 265 -6.13 4.08 -22.29
N ASN A 266 -5.72 3.16 -21.39
CA ASN A 266 -5.82 3.37 -19.96
C ASN A 266 -4.92 4.53 -19.48
N LEU A 267 -3.71 4.67 -20.03
CA LEU A 267 -2.80 5.78 -19.73
C LEU A 267 -3.40 7.13 -20.14
N LYS A 268 -3.97 7.21 -21.36
CA LYS A 268 -4.68 8.41 -21.84
C LYS A 268 -5.86 8.78 -20.92
N ALA A 269 -6.63 7.78 -20.48
CA ALA A 269 -7.73 8.00 -19.56
C ALA A 269 -7.25 8.49 -18.17
N LEU A 270 -6.17 7.93 -17.65
CA LEU A 270 -5.55 8.36 -16.39
C LEU A 270 -5.01 9.79 -16.49
N ASP A 271 -4.39 10.15 -17.61
CA ASP A 271 -3.87 11.50 -17.85
C ASP A 271 -5.01 12.51 -17.91
N CYS A 272 -6.10 12.22 -18.62
CA CYS A 272 -7.31 13.04 -18.60
C CYS A 272 -7.86 13.24 -17.18
N VAL A 273 -7.90 12.19 -16.36
CA VAL A 273 -8.36 12.28 -14.97
C VAL A 273 -7.41 13.15 -14.14
N ARG A 274 -6.08 13.01 -14.35
CA ARG A 274 -5.07 13.85 -13.70
C ARG A 274 -5.28 15.34 -14.01
N HIS A 275 -5.48 15.69 -15.27
CA HIS A 275 -5.78 17.06 -15.70
C HIS A 275 -7.05 17.62 -15.05
N ILE A 276 -8.12 16.82 -14.95
CA ILE A 276 -9.35 17.23 -14.27
C ILE A 276 -9.09 17.49 -12.78
N ILE A 277 -8.32 16.63 -12.12
CA ILE A 277 -7.98 16.80 -10.69
C ILE A 277 -7.10 18.04 -10.52
N LYS A 278 -6.05 18.23 -11.35
CA LYS A 278 -5.20 19.42 -11.33
C LYS A 278 -5.99 20.71 -11.42
N ARG A 279 -6.88 20.80 -12.42
CA ARG A 279 -7.79 21.93 -12.57
C ARG A 279 -8.65 22.19 -11.33
N ASN A 280 -9.14 21.13 -10.69
CA ASN A 280 -9.98 21.26 -9.49
C ASN A 280 -9.14 21.64 -8.24
N VAL A 281 -7.88 21.23 -8.17
CA VAL A 281 -6.91 21.69 -7.15
C VAL A 281 -6.67 23.19 -7.30
N GLU A 282 -6.35 23.65 -8.52
CA GLU A 282 -6.11 25.07 -8.84
C GLU A 282 -7.31 25.97 -8.51
N LYS A 283 -8.53 25.43 -8.63
CA LYS A 283 -9.77 26.10 -8.26
C LYS A 283 -10.15 26.01 -6.77
N GLY A 284 -9.32 25.36 -5.95
CA GLY A 284 -9.60 25.16 -4.51
C GLY A 284 -10.78 24.25 -4.21
N LEU A 285 -11.21 23.42 -5.17
CA LEU A 285 -12.38 22.54 -5.02
C LEU A 285 -12.10 21.22 -4.30
N LEU A 286 -10.83 20.96 -3.99
CA LEU A 286 -10.39 19.72 -3.35
C LEU A 286 -9.74 20.01 -1.98
N PRO A 287 -10.49 19.94 -0.89
CA PRO A 287 -10.04 20.39 0.43
C PRO A 287 -8.77 19.69 0.95
N ASN A 288 -8.55 18.39 0.66
CA ASN A 288 -7.31 17.70 1.05
C ASN A 288 -6.05 18.41 0.52
N PHE A 289 -6.13 18.98 -0.68
CA PHE A 289 -5.05 19.74 -1.28
C PHE A 289 -5.00 21.17 -0.73
N SER A 290 -6.14 21.82 -0.58
CA SER A 290 -6.22 23.21 -0.10
C SER A 290 -5.68 23.38 1.32
N TYR A 291 -5.78 22.35 2.15
CA TYR A 291 -5.23 22.34 3.51
C TYR A 291 -3.85 21.68 3.62
N GLY A 292 -3.24 21.28 2.50
CA GLY A 292 -1.89 20.70 2.49
C GLY A 292 -1.78 19.27 3.03
N LEU A 293 -2.91 18.55 3.15
CA LEU A 293 -2.88 17.13 3.53
C LEU A 293 -2.30 16.27 2.42
N VAL A 294 -2.53 16.67 1.17
CA VAL A 294 -2.06 15.99 -0.04
C VAL A 294 -1.31 16.98 -0.91
N ASP A 295 -0.18 16.58 -1.44
CA ASP A 295 0.63 17.36 -2.36
C ASP A 295 0.49 16.80 -3.79
N PHE A 296 0.04 17.64 -4.74
CA PHE A 296 -0.27 17.20 -6.10
C PHE A 296 0.96 16.74 -6.89
N PRO A 297 2.12 17.40 -6.85
CA PRO A 297 3.34 16.96 -7.53
C PRO A 297 3.79 15.55 -7.14
N HIS A 298 3.52 15.12 -5.91
CA HIS A 298 3.92 13.83 -5.36
C HIS A 298 2.95 12.68 -5.69
N LEU A 299 2.00 12.92 -6.60
CA LEU A 299 1.05 11.90 -7.03
C LEU A 299 1.48 11.32 -8.38
N TYR A 300 1.58 10.00 -8.44
CA TYR A 300 1.81 9.24 -9.67
C TYR A 300 0.51 8.61 -10.20
N ASN A 301 0.52 8.16 -11.45
CA ASN A 301 -0.55 7.35 -12.02
C ASN A 301 -0.21 5.86 -11.84
N THR A 302 -1.22 5.01 -11.73
CA THR A 302 -1.01 3.56 -11.58
C THR A 302 -1.77 2.79 -12.66
N ILE A 303 -1.05 1.93 -13.38
CA ILE A 303 -1.62 0.88 -14.20
C ILE A 303 -1.65 -0.40 -13.37
N GLY A 304 -2.86 -0.82 -12.99
CA GLY A 304 -3.09 -2.07 -12.31
C GLY A 304 -3.34 -3.22 -13.29
N PHE A 305 -3.17 -4.46 -12.84
CA PHE A 305 -3.53 -5.64 -13.63
C PHE A 305 -4.14 -6.74 -12.76
N ILE A 306 -4.95 -7.58 -13.41
CA ILE A 306 -5.52 -8.83 -12.88
C ILE A 306 -5.58 -9.89 -13.98
N GLY A 307 -5.68 -11.16 -13.62
CA GLY A 307 -5.97 -12.23 -14.58
C GLY A 307 -4.74 -12.80 -15.28
N ILE A 308 -3.55 -12.70 -14.68
CA ILE A 308 -2.33 -13.30 -15.27
C ILE A 308 -2.40 -14.84 -15.26
N TYR A 309 -2.94 -15.44 -14.21
CA TYR A 309 -3.13 -16.88 -14.13
C TYR A 309 -4.05 -17.39 -15.26
N GLU A 310 -5.18 -16.75 -15.43
CA GLU A 310 -6.15 -17.08 -16.46
C GLU A 310 -5.58 -16.89 -17.88
N THR A 311 -4.69 -15.89 -18.05
CA THR A 311 -3.92 -15.69 -19.29
C THR A 311 -3.03 -16.91 -19.56
N MET A 312 -2.23 -17.32 -18.58
CA MET A 312 -1.34 -18.49 -18.73
C MET A 312 -2.14 -19.76 -19.01
N LYS A 313 -3.28 -19.94 -18.36
CA LYS A 313 -4.17 -21.08 -18.58
C LYS A 313 -4.76 -21.09 -19.99
N LYS A 314 -5.21 -19.93 -20.50
CA LYS A 314 -5.75 -19.80 -21.86
C LYS A 314 -4.75 -20.23 -22.94
N PHE A 315 -3.46 -19.89 -22.74
CA PHE A 315 -2.41 -20.28 -23.66
C PHE A 315 -1.87 -21.72 -23.44
N GLY A 316 -2.41 -22.45 -22.46
CA GLY A 316 -1.95 -23.83 -22.17
C GLY A 316 -0.58 -23.88 -21.48
N TYR A 317 -0.21 -22.81 -20.77
CA TYR A 317 1.09 -22.69 -20.07
C TYR A 317 1.02 -23.06 -18.59
N THR A 318 -0.10 -23.64 -18.14
CA THR A 318 -0.23 -24.26 -16.84
C THR A 318 -0.26 -25.76 -16.97
N LYS A 319 0.27 -26.49 -15.99
CA LYS A 319 0.19 -27.96 -15.87
C LYS A 319 -0.34 -28.32 -14.49
N VAL A 320 -1.02 -29.45 -14.40
CA VAL A 320 -1.46 -30.02 -13.15
C VAL A 320 -0.76 -31.38 -13.01
N ASP A 321 -0.15 -31.65 -11.86
CA ASP A 321 0.50 -32.91 -11.58
C ASP A 321 -0.46 -33.99 -11.09
N GLU A 322 0.06 -35.18 -10.76
CA GLU A 322 -0.70 -36.30 -10.24
C GLU A 322 -1.34 -36.04 -8.86
N PHE A 323 -0.85 -35.06 -8.11
CA PHE A 323 -1.38 -34.64 -6.81
C PHE A 323 -2.42 -33.52 -6.94
N GLY A 324 -2.66 -33.03 -8.17
CA GLY A 324 -3.57 -31.92 -8.44
C GLY A 324 -2.96 -30.54 -8.20
N ASP A 325 -1.64 -30.46 -8.04
CA ASP A 325 -0.94 -29.19 -7.87
C ASP A 325 -0.67 -28.52 -9.23
N THR A 326 -0.97 -27.24 -9.32
CA THR A 326 -0.80 -26.45 -10.55
C THR A 326 0.59 -25.82 -10.59
N TYR A 327 1.23 -25.92 -11.74
CA TYR A 327 2.56 -25.34 -12.02
C TYR A 327 2.54 -24.52 -13.30
N TYR A 328 3.35 -23.47 -13.32
CA TYR A 328 3.66 -22.71 -14.54
C TYR A 328 4.78 -23.41 -15.32
N THR A 329 4.60 -23.54 -16.61
CA THR A 329 5.66 -24.01 -17.50
C THR A 329 6.72 -22.92 -17.72
N ASP A 330 7.89 -23.29 -18.25
CA ASP A 330 8.91 -22.31 -18.65
C ASP A 330 8.38 -21.28 -19.66
N LYS A 331 7.44 -21.70 -20.51
CA LYS A 331 6.76 -20.78 -21.44
C LYS A 331 5.93 -19.74 -20.70
N ALA A 332 5.28 -20.10 -19.58
CA ALA A 332 4.55 -19.13 -18.77
C ALA A 332 5.48 -18.08 -18.18
N SER A 333 6.65 -18.49 -17.65
CA SER A 333 7.65 -17.57 -17.12
C SER A 333 8.15 -16.60 -18.19
N VAL A 334 8.50 -17.11 -19.38
CA VAL A 334 8.96 -16.27 -20.49
C VAL A 334 7.86 -15.32 -20.96
N PHE A 335 6.64 -15.83 -21.16
CA PHE A 335 5.54 -15.01 -21.66
C PHE A 335 5.08 -13.98 -20.62
N GLY A 336 5.05 -14.34 -19.34
CA GLY A 336 4.72 -13.41 -18.24
C GLY A 336 5.70 -12.23 -18.19
N LYS A 337 7.00 -12.48 -18.31
CA LYS A 337 8.01 -11.43 -18.40
C LYS A 337 7.77 -10.50 -19.59
N LYS A 338 7.50 -11.04 -20.78
CA LYS A 338 7.15 -10.23 -21.97
C LYS A 338 5.91 -9.34 -21.72
N ILE A 339 4.89 -9.86 -21.04
CA ILE A 339 3.68 -9.09 -20.69
C ILE A 339 4.04 -7.89 -19.82
N PHE A 340 4.78 -8.11 -18.72
CA PHE A 340 5.14 -7.03 -17.80
C PHE A 340 6.15 -6.05 -18.41
N GLU A 341 7.09 -6.53 -19.19
CA GLU A 341 8.02 -5.67 -19.96
C GLU A 341 7.26 -4.78 -20.96
N ALA A 342 6.28 -5.34 -21.69
CA ALA A 342 5.45 -4.57 -22.60
C ALA A 342 4.63 -3.49 -21.88
N MET A 343 4.06 -3.82 -20.72
CA MET A 343 3.34 -2.83 -19.89
C MET A 343 4.26 -1.70 -19.43
N ARG A 344 5.43 -2.02 -18.90
CA ARG A 344 6.42 -1.05 -18.43
C ARG A 344 6.93 -0.17 -19.58
N LYS A 345 7.35 -0.78 -20.68
CA LYS A 345 7.81 -0.07 -21.87
C LYS A 345 6.76 0.91 -22.40
N THR A 346 5.50 0.47 -22.46
CA THR A 346 4.40 1.34 -22.90
C THR A 346 4.20 2.54 -21.96
N ALA A 347 4.35 2.35 -20.64
CA ALA A 347 4.28 3.44 -19.67
C ALA A 347 5.46 4.42 -19.84
N ASP A 348 6.68 3.92 -20.00
CA ASP A 348 7.88 4.74 -20.20
C ASP A 348 7.83 5.53 -21.51
N GLU A 349 7.35 4.90 -22.60
CA GLU A 349 7.15 5.56 -23.89
C GLU A 349 6.07 6.65 -23.81
N PHE A 350 4.99 6.39 -23.08
CA PHE A 350 3.92 7.37 -22.85
C PHE A 350 4.45 8.60 -22.09
N ILE A 351 5.24 8.39 -21.02
CA ILE A 351 5.85 9.51 -20.26
C ILE A 351 6.69 10.39 -21.20
N LYS A 352 7.48 9.78 -22.11
CA LYS A 352 8.33 10.51 -23.06
C LYS A 352 7.51 11.22 -24.14
N GLU A 353 6.54 10.53 -24.76
CA GLU A 353 5.71 11.06 -25.84
C GLU A 353 4.88 12.27 -25.41
N TYR A 354 4.29 12.20 -24.20
CA TYR A 354 3.43 13.25 -23.66
C TYR A 354 4.16 14.23 -22.74
N ASN A 355 5.50 14.08 -22.57
CA ASN A 355 6.33 14.90 -21.69
C ASN A 355 5.69 15.04 -20.29
N CYS A 356 5.34 13.89 -19.68
CA CYS A 356 4.67 13.88 -18.39
C CYS A 356 5.61 14.37 -17.28
N ASP A 357 5.09 15.23 -16.40
CA ASP A 357 5.76 15.73 -15.18
C ASP A 357 5.53 14.83 -13.96
N TYR A 358 5.15 13.56 -14.20
CA TYR A 358 4.80 12.57 -13.17
C TYR A 358 5.20 11.16 -13.60
N GLN A 359 5.33 10.28 -12.62
CA GLN A 359 5.65 8.87 -12.82
C GLN A 359 4.41 7.99 -13.02
N ILE A 360 4.60 6.84 -13.64
CA ILE A 360 3.57 5.82 -13.83
C ILE A 360 4.10 4.50 -13.28
N ASN A 361 3.40 3.92 -12.31
CA ASN A 361 3.73 2.60 -11.80
C ASN A 361 2.83 1.50 -12.39
N THR A 362 3.37 0.27 -12.36
CA THR A 362 2.61 -0.95 -12.61
C THR A 362 2.39 -1.70 -11.30
N GLU A 363 1.16 -2.10 -11.00
CA GLU A 363 0.79 -2.68 -9.71
C GLU A 363 -0.09 -3.92 -9.89
N GLN A 364 0.20 -4.95 -9.12
CA GLN A 364 -0.70 -6.08 -8.92
C GLN A 364 -1.79 -5.65 -7.94
N ILE A 365 -2.97 -5.30 -8.43
CA ILE A 365 -4.02 -4.70 -7.61
C ILE A 365 -4.82 -5.71 -6.77
N PRO A 366 -5.31 -5.35 -5.58
CA PRO A 366 -6.17 -6.21 -4.73
C PRO A 366 -7.64 -6.25 -5.14
N GLY A 367 -8.06 -5.74 -6.26
CA GLY A 367 -9.42 -5.43 -6.67
C GLY A 367 -10.41 -6.59 -6.81
N GLU A 368 -10.76 -7.33 -5.75
CA GLU A 368 -11.62 -8.52 -5.76
C GLU A 368 -13.00 -8.23 -6.38
N THR A 369 -13.64 -7.12 -5.99
CA THR A 369 -14.95 -6.72 -6.56
C THR A 369 -14.85 -6.45 -8.07
N ALA A 370 -13.77 -5.80 -8.52
CA ALA A 370 -13.52 -5.57 -9.94
C ALA A 370 -13.24 -6.88 -10.67
N ALA A 371 -12.43 -7.77 -10.08
CA ALA A 371 -12.10 -9.08 -10.62
C ALA A 371 -13.35 -9.95 -10.83
N ALA A 372 -14.23 -10.01 -9.84
CA ALA A 372 -15.50 -10.73 -9.94
C ALA A 372 -16.43 -10.13 -11.00
N LYS A 373 -16.51 -8.79 -11.07
CA LYS A 373 -17.34 -8.08 -12.07
C LYS A 373 -16.83 -8.32 -13.49
N LEU A 374 -15.51 -8.26 -13.69
CA LEU A 374 -14.90 -8.48 -15.01
C LEU A 374 -15.07 -9.92 -15.46
N MET A 375 -14.82 -10.89 -14.61
CA MET A 375 -15.04 -12.30 -14.93
C MET A 375 -16.51 -12.58 -15.30
N ARG A 376 -17.49 -12.05 -14.55
CA ARG A 376 -18.92 -12.23 -14.90
C ARG A 376 -19.25 -11.70 -16.28
N LYS A 377 -18.68 -10.55 -16.67
CA LYS A 377 -18.85 -10.01 -18.03
C LYS A 377 -18.20 -10.91 -19.08
N ASP A 378 -17.00 -11.40 -18.82
CA ASP A 378 -16.28 -12.25 -19.77
C ASP A 378 -16.95 -13.62 -19.91
N LYS A 379 -17.49 -14.20 -18.85
CA LYS A 379 -18.31 -15.41 -18.94
C LYS A 379 -19.54 -15.24 -19.83
N PHE A 380 -20.12 -14.07 -19.89
CA PHE A 380 -21.25 -13.79 -20.78
C PHE A 380 -20.83 -13.83 -22.27
N PHE A 381 -19.67 -13.28 -22.60
CA PHE A 381 -19.16 -13.26 -23.98
C PHE A 381 -18.44 -14.55 -24.38
N TYR A 382 -17.78 -15.22 -23.44
CA TYR A 382 -16.95 -16.41 -23.63
C TYR A 382 -17.36 -17.56 -22.68
N PRO A 383 -18.60 -18.05 -22.71
CA PRO A 383 -19.11 -19.00 -21.72
C PRO A 383 -18.40 -20.36 -21.74
N LYS A 384 -17.74 -20.71 -22.85
CA LYS A 384 -17.04 -21.99 -23.03
C LYS A 384 -15.54 -21.92 -22.78
N ALA A 385 -15.02 -20.77 -22.36
CA ALA A 385 -13.58 -20.64 -22.11
C ALA A 385 -13.16 -21.44 -20.88
N ASN A 386 -12.06 -22.15 -21.00
CA ASN A 386 -11.52 -23.02 -19.93
C ASN A 386 -10.53 -22.24 -19.03
N ILE A 387 -10.97 -21.11 -18.45
CA ILE A 387 -10.14 -20.27 -17.57
C ILE A 387 -10.83 -19.91 -16.26
N TYR A 388 -12.03 -20.42 -16.03
CA TYR A 388 -12.89 -19.99 -14.91
C TYR A 388 -12.86 -20.99 -13.75
N ASP A 389 -11.67 -21.26 -13.20
CA ASP A 389 -11.51 -22.18 -12.06
C ASP A 389 -12.04 -21.61 -10.75
N LEU A 390 -12.04 -20.30 -10.63
CA LEU A 390 -12.44 -19.56 -9.44
C LEU A 390 -13.64 -18.65 -9.74
N PRO A 391 -14.31 -18.10 -8.72
CA PRO A 391 -15.46 -17.19 -8.92
C PRO A 391 -15.06 -15.78 -9.36
N LEU A 392 -13.76 -15.43 -9.32
CA LEU A 392 -13.19 -14.14 -9.72
C LEU A 392 -11.82 -14.36 -10.35
N TYR A 393 -11.37 -13.40 -11.16
CA TYR A 393 -10.04 -13.40 -11.74
C TYR A 393 -8.95 -13.27 -10.67
N GLY A 394 -7.82 -13.93 -10.92
CA GLY A 394 -6.67 -13.86 -10.03
C GLY A 394 -6.12 -12.43 -9.90
N ASN A 395 -5.95 -12.00 -8.66
CA ASN A 395 -5.25 -10.77 -8.29
C ASN A 395 -3.86 -11.03 -7.69
N GLN A 396 -3.37 -12.25 -7.86
CA GLN A 396 -2.02 -12.70 -7.56
C GLN A 396 -1.47 -13.48 -8.76
N PHE A 397 -0.15 -13.66 -8.81
CA PHE A 397 0.49 -14.40 -9.92
C PHE A 397 -0.01 -15.83 -10.01
N ILE A 398 -0.19 -16.51 -8.87
CA ILE A 398 -1.01 -17.73 -8.74
C ILE A 398 -2.07 -17.43 -7.68
N PRO A 399 -3.37 -17.45 -8.02
CA PRO A 399 -4.44 -17.14 -7.07
C PRO A 399 -4.44 -18.08 -5.86
N LEU A 400 -4.81 -17.58 -4.67
CA LEU A 400 -4.85 -18.39 -3.43
C LEU A 400 -5.74 -19.63 -3.54
N GLY A 401 -6.85 -19.54 -4.25
CA GLY A 401 -7.76 -20.65 -4.46
C GLY A 401 -7.26 -21.74 -5.43
N ILE A 402 -6.12 -21.53 -6.09
CA ILE A 402 -5.48 -22.51 -6.96
C ILE A 402 -4.52 -23.35 -6.13
N LYS A 403 -4.75 -24.68 -6.12
CA LYS A 403 -3.86 -25.61 -5.46
C LYS A 403 -2.50 -25.63 -6.15
N THR A 404 -1.44 -25.39 -5.39
CA THR A 404 -0.04 -25.39 -5.84
C THR A 404 0.88 -25.48 -4.64
N THR A 405 2.16 -25.81 -4.85
CA THR A 405 3.14 -25.86 -3.78
C THR A 405 3.60 -24.45 -3.36
N GLY A 406 4.02 -24.30 -2.08
CA GLY A 406 4.62 -23.04 -1.62
C GLY A 406 5.88 -22.65 -2.40
N GLN A 407 6.68 -23.65 -2.79
CA GLN A 407 7.87 -23.43 -3.62
C GLN A 407 7.51 -22.82 -4.97
N GLU A 408 6.47 -23.32 -5.63
CA GLU A 408 6.01 -22.77 -6.92
C GLU A 408 5.47 -21.35 -6.78
N ARG A 409 4.70 -21.05 -5.71
CA ARG A 409 4.24 -19.69 -5.43
C ARG A 409 5.40 -18.70 -5.27
N VAL A 410 6.41 -19.08 -4.49
CA VAL A 410 7.61 -18.26 -4.27
C VAL A 410 8.41 -18.10 -5.57
N ARG A 411 8.59 -19.19 -6.33
CA ARG A 411 9.29 -19.16 -7.62
C ARG A 411 8.67 -18.14 -8.58
N ILE A 412 7.37 -18.24 -8.80
CA ILE A 412 6.66 -17.36 -9.73
C ILE A 412 6.61 -15.92 -9.20
N ALA A 413 6.38 -15.73 -7.91
CA ALA A 413 6.41 -14.39 -7.33
C ALA A 413 7.79 -13.74 -7.49
N SER A 414 8.88 -14.45 -7.22
CA SER A 414 10.25 -13.93 -7.38
C SER A 414 10.63 -13.60 -8.82
N GLU A 415 10.02 -14.30 -9.80
CA GLU A 415 10.24 -14.02 -11.22
C GLU A 415 9.54 -12.76 -11.72
N PHE A 416 8.38 -12.41 -11.13
CA PHE A 416 7.52 -11.35 -11.65
C PHE A 416 7.49 -10.08 -10.77
N ASP A 417 7.81 -10.18 -9.48
CA ASP A 417 7.75 -9.06 -8.55
C ASP A 417 8.58 -7.85 -9.01
N GLY A 418 9.78 -8.08 -9.50
CA GLY A 418 10.68 -7.02 -9.99
C GLY A 418 10.14 -6.19 -11.17
N TYR A 419 9.08 -6.65 -11.83
CA TYR A 419 8.40 -5.90 -12.90
C TYR A 419 7.26 -5.02 -12.39
N CYS A 420 6.86 -5.18 -11.13
CA CYS A 420 5.78 -4.44 -10.51
C CYS A 420 6.33 -3.23 -9.74
N SER A 421 6.63 -2.13 -10.44
CA SER A 421 7.17 -0.91 -9.82
C SER A 421 6.24 -0.31 -8.76
N GLY A 422 4.94 -0.53 -8.87
CA GLY A 422 3.92 -0.15 -7.89
C GLY A 422 3.65 -1.20 -6.81
N GLY A 423 4.35 -2.33 -6.86
CA GLY A 423 4.27 -3.40 -5.87
C GLY A 423 3.44 -4.61 -6.27
N SER A 424 3.78 -5.73 -5.65
CA SER A 424 3.03 -6.98 -5.66
C SER A 424 2.94 -7.56 -4.26
N ILE A 425 2.12 -8.58 -4.07
CA ILE A 425 2.01 -9.28 -2.79
C ILE A 425 1.99 -10.79 -3.01
N LEU A 426 2.69 -11.51 -2.16
CA LEU A 426 2.61 -12.96 -2.02
C LEU A 426 1.88 -13.28 -0.72
N HIS A 427 0.69 -13.84 -0.81
CA HIS A 427 0.05 -14.49 0.33
C HIS A 427 0.43 -15.96 0.37
N TYR A 428 0.80 -16.43 1.54
CA TYR A 428 1.11 -17.81 1.83
C TYR A 428 0.37 -18.22 3.11
N ASN A 429 -0.52 -19.19 2.99
CA ASN A 429 -1.27 -19.78 4.11
C ASN A 429 -0.84 -21.22 4.33
#